data_7049ed11398539afab9858b696a705bb
#
_entry.id   7049ed11398539afab9858b696a705bb
#
_cell.length_a   1.000
_cell.length_b   1.000
_cell.length_c   1.000
_cell.angle_alpha   90.00
_cell.angle_beta   90.00
_cell.angle_gamma   90.00
#
_symmetry.space_group_name_H-M   'P 1'
#
loop_
_entity.id
_entity.type
_entity.pdbx_description
1 polymer ?
#
loop_
_entity_poly.entity_id
_entity_poly.type
_entity_poly.pdbx_seq_one_letter_code
_entity_poly.pdbx_strand_id
1 'polypeptide(L)'
;MTNAVVLSADGLGKTYESGPARTEVLADVSFTVAAGESVAIIGASGSGKSTLLHLLGGLDAPSAGTVVLLGQPLAKLSDAARGDLRNKSLGFVYQFHHLLAELTAVQNVALALRIRRTKPAIAEAKAKTLLEAVGLGHRLQHLPSELSGGERQRVAIARALVTEPACVLADEPTGNLDQENGDRVFEMLCEATRSRNASLLLVTHDRALAARCDRVLHLTRGRLQPSQSSGEFPIQDGFVAR
;
A
#
# COMPACT_ATOMS: atom_id res chain seq x y z
N MET A 1 -3.93 -1.74 -26.22
CA MET A 1 -2.65 -1.12 -25.81
C MET A 1 -2.27 -1.78 -24.50
N THR A 2 -1.16 -2.53 -24.46
CA THR A 2 -0.67 -3.13 -23.21
C THR A 2 -0.12 -2.02 -22.33
N ASN A 3 -0.79 -1.74 -21.20
CA ASN A 3 -0.30 -0.77 -20.23
C ASN A 3 1.09 -1.21 -19.72
N ALA A 4 2.01 -0.25 -19.61
CA ALA A 4 3.36 -0.52 -19.10
C ALA A 4 3.30 -1.10 -17.68
N VAL A 5 4.13 -2.10 -17.40
CA VAL A 5 4.24 -2.68 -16.05
C VAL A 5 4.97 -1.70 -15.13
N VAL A 6 4.32 -1.34 -14.02
CA VAL A 6 4.89 -0.44 -13.00
C VAL A 6 5.62 -1.23 -11.92
N LEU A 7 5.04 -2.34 -11.48
CA LEU A 7 5.59 -3.18 -10.41
C LEU A 7 5.43 -4.65 -10.79
N SER A 8 6.46 -5.45 -10.57
CA SER A 8 6.37 -6.90 -10.74
C SER A 8 7.10 -7.65 -9.62
N ALA A 9 6.57 -8.80 -9.27
CA ALA A 9 7.19 -9.85 -8.48
C ALA A 9 7.36 -11.09 -9.35
N ASP A 10 8.52 -11.75 -9.27
CA ASP A 10 8.81 -12.98 -10.00
C ASP A 10 9.47 -14.00 -9.06
N GLY A 11 8.82 -15.14 -8.83
CA GLY A 11 9.27 -16.20 -7.96
C GLY A 11 9.54 -15.78 -6.51
N LEU A 12 8.82 -14.78 -5.99
CA LEU A 12 9.16 -14.12 -4.74
C LEU A 12 8.93 -15.04 -3.55
N GLY A 13 9.98 -15.26 -2.75
CA GLY A 13 9.94 -16.04 -1.52
C GLY A 13 10.51 -15.27 -0.34
N LYS A 14 9.98 -15.53 0.86
CA LYS A 14 10.51 -15.00 2.11
C LYS A 14 10.48 -16.04 3.20
N THR A 15 11.64 -16.28 3.77
CA THR A 15 11.85 -17.13 4.94
C THR A 15 12.52 -16.30 6.02
N TYR A 16 11.99 -16.33 7.24
CA TYR A 16 12.63 -15.77 8.43
C TYR A 16 13.32 -16.88 9.21
N GLU A 17 14.54 -16.60 9.68
CA GLU A 17 15.32 -17.50 10.53
C GLU A 17 15.42 -16.89 11.93
N SER A 18 14.99 -17.65 12.94
CA SER A 18 15.09 -17.26 14.34
C SER A 18 15.71 -18.43 15.11
N GLY A 19 17.03 -18.40 15.29
CA GLY A 19 17.80 -19.52 15.83
C GLY A 19 17.62 -20.77 14.95
N PRO A 20 17.25 -21.95 15.52
CA PRO A 20 17.00 -23.16 14.75
C PRO A 20 15.66 -23.16 13.99
N ALA A 21 14.76 -22.23 14.30
CA ALA A 21 13.45 -22.18 13.67
C ALA A 21 13.50 -21.43 12.33
N ARG A 22 12.93 -22.06 11.30
CA ARG A 22 12.82 -21.51 9.96
C ARG A 22 11.34 -21.41 9.59
N THR A 23 10.86 -20.19 9.30
CA THR A 23 9.46 -19.95 8.96
C THR A 23 9.39 -19.40 7.53
N GLU A 24 8.90 -20.21 6.60
CA GLU A 24 8.58 -19.76 5.24
C GLU A 24 7.24 -19.00 5.29
N VAL A 25 7.27 -17.73 4.93
CA VAL A 25 6.09 -16.84 4.93
C VAL A 25 5.53 -16.66 3.52
N LEU A 26 6.42 -16.61 2.52
CA LEU A 26 6.04 -16.50 1.10
C LEU A 26 6.84 -17.51 0.28
N ALA A 27 6.18 -18.11 -0.72
CA ALA A 27 6.76 -19.11 -1.60
C ALA A 27 6.24 -18.92 -3.03
N ASP A 28 7.16 -18.64 -3.96
CA ASP A 28 6.90 -18.59 -5.40
C ASP A 28 5.75 -17.64 -5.79
N VAL A 29 5.79 -16.40 -5.27
CA VAL A 29 4.80 -15.37 -5.55
C VAL A 29 5.18 -14.60 -6.81
N SER A 30 4.34 -14.69 -7.85
CA SER A 30 4.56 -14.01 -9.13
C SER A 30 3.31 -13.28 -9.61
N PHE A 31 3.45 -11.98 -9.90
CA PHE A 31 2.39 -11.14 -10.50
C PHE A 31 2.97 -9.81 -10.98
N THR A 32 2.16 -9.08 -11.74
CA THR A 32 2.48 -7.74 -12.23
C THR A 32 1.38 -6.76 -11.87
N VAL A 33 1.71 -5.47 -11.81
CA VAL A 33 0.77 -4.35 -11.71
C VAL A 33 1.05 -3.42 -12.88
N ALA A 34 0.05 -3.18 -13.70
CA ALA A 34 0.14 -2.27 -14.84
C ALA A 34 -0.10 -0.81 -14.41
N ALA A 35 0.31 0.15 -15.24
CA ALA A 35 0.08 1.57 -15.00
C ALA A 35 -1.42 1.88 -14.91
N GLY A 36 -1.83 2.54 -13.84
CA GLY A 36 -3.22 2.89 -13.56
C GLY A 36 -4.11 1.72 -13.11
N GLU A 37 -3.56 0.49 -13.00
CA GLU A 37 -4.30 -0.68 -12.53
C GLU A 37 -4.45 -0.65 -11.00
N SER A 38 -5.62 -1.06 -10.51
CA SER A 38 -5.86 -1.38 -9.10
C SER A 38 -5.89 -2.89 -8.89
N VAL A 39 -5.01 -3.41 -8.05
CA VAL A 39 -4.90 -4.84 -7.72
C VAL A 39 -5.12 -5.02 -6.22
N ALA A 40 -6.06 -5.87 -5.85
CA ALA A 40 -6.25 -6.28 -4.47
C ALA A 40 -5.63 -7.65 -4.21
N ILE A 41 -4.94 -7.81 -3.08
CA ILE A 41 -4.45 -9.10 -2.57
C ILE A 41 -5.19 -9.39 -1.27
N ILE A 42 -6.03 -10.42 -1.27
CA ILE A 42 -6.78 -10.85 -0.10
C ILE A 42 -6.22 -12.15 0.48
N GLY A 43 -6.36 -12.29 1.80
CA GLY A 43 -5.92 -13.48 2.51
C GLY A 43 -6.20 -13.38 4.00
N ALA A 44 -6.19 -14.51 4.70
CA ALA A 44 -6.38 -14.56 6.15
C ALA A 44 -5.30 -13.77 6.90
N SER A 45 -5.56 -13.43 8.16
CA SER A 45 -4.51 -12.86 9.02
C SER A 45 -3.32 -13.83 9.09
N GLY A 46 -2.09 -13.30 9.06
CA GLY A 46 -0.87 -14.11 9.03
C GLY A 46 -0.56 -14.79 7.70
N SER A 47 -1.30 -14.56 6.61
CA SER A 47 -1.01 -15.17 5.29
C SER A 47 0.23 -14.61 4.58
N GLY A 48 0.88 -13.56 5.12
CA GLY A 48 2.06 -12.95 4.53
C GLY A 48 1.80 -11.65 3.76
N LYS A 49 0.60 -11.06 3.81
CA LYS A 49 0.21 -9.85 3.05
C LYS A 49 1.14 -8.66 3.33
N SER A 50 1.34 -8.30 4.59
CA SER A 50 2.23 -7.17 4.96
C SER A 50 3.68 -7.47 4.63
N THR A 51 4.14 -8.74 4.79
CA THR A 51 5.47 -9.16 4.34
C THR A 51 5.62 -8.95 2.84
N LEU A 52 4.65 -9.39 2.04
CA LEU A 52 4.67 -9.18 0.60
C LEU A 52 4.76 -7.69 0.25
N LEU A 53 3.95 -6.85 0.89
CA LEU A 53 3.97 -5.41 0.66
C LEU A 53 5.33 -4.78 1.02
N HIS A 54 5.97 -5.23 2.11
CA HIS A 54 7.31 -4.77 2.48
C HIS A 54 8.38 -5.16 1.44
N LEU A 55 8.32 -6.38 0.90
CA LEU A 55 9.23 -6.82 -0.16
C LEU A 55 9.03 -5.98 -1.44
N LEU A 56 7.79 -5.78 -1.86
CA LEU A 56 7.43 -4.97 -3.04
C LEU A 56 7.86 -3.52 -2.88
N GLY A 57 7.78 -2.99 -1.67
CA GLY A 57 8.25 -1.65 -1.32
C GLY A 57 9.77 -1.54 -1.15
N GLY A 58 10.52 -2.64 -1.23
CA GLY A 58 11.96 -2.62 -0.96
C GLY A 58 12.31 -2.21 0.48
N LEU A 59 11.40 -2.45 1.43
CA LEU A 59 11.59 -2.23 2.87
C LEU A 59 12.27 -3.43 3.52
N ASP A 60 12.09 -4.62 2.93
CA ASP A 60 12.77 -5.85 3.31
C ASP A 60 13.30 -6.54 2.04
N ALA A 61 14.27 -7.43 2.20
CA ALA A 61 14.87 -8.19 1.11
C ALA A 61 14.18 -9.55 0.98
N PRO A 62 13.86 -10.00 -0.24
CA PRO A 62 13.37 -11.36 -0.46
C PRO A 62 14.46 -12.41 -0.20
N SER A 63 14.07 -13.61 0.23
CA SER A 63 14.95 -14.77 0.33
C SER A 63 15.14 -15.47 -1.03
N ALA A 64 14.18 -15.32 -1.95
CA ALA A 64 14.21 -15.82 -3.32
C ALA A 64 13.39 -14.92 -4.23
N GLY A 65 13.64 -14.99 -5.52
CA GLY A 65 12.92 -14.23 -6.54
C GLY A 65 13.36 -12.76 -6.64
N THR A 66 12.59 -11.98 -7.37
CA THR A 66 12.96 -10.59 -7.71
C THR A 66 11.75 -9.67 -7.71
N VAL A 67 11.94 -8.44 -7.20
CA VAL A 67 10.99 -7.33 -7.36
C VAL A 67 11.57 -6.32 -8.35
N VAL A 68 10.76 -5.92 -9.32
CA VAL A 68 11.12 -4.89 -10.31
C VAL A 68 10.13 -3.73 -10.20
N LEU A 69 10.64 -2.53 -10.00
CA LEU A 69 9.87 -1.29 -9.96
C LEU A 69 10.31 -0.39 -11.12
N LEU A 70 9.37 -0.03 -12.00
CA LEU A 70 9.63 0.78 -13.21
C LEU A 70 10.81 0.25 -14.04
N GLY A 71 10.87 -1.08 -14.24
CA GLY A 71 11.93 -1.74 -14.98
C GLY A 71 13.26 -1.91 -14.23
N GLN A 72 13.36 -1.45 -12.97
CA GLN A 72 14.59 -1.54 -12.16
C GLN A 72 14.46 -2.65 -11.10
N PRO A 73 15.29 -3.71 -11.16
CA PRO A 73 15.34 -4.74 -10.13
C PRO A 73 15.86 -4.15 -8.81
N LEU A 74 15.03 -4.20 -7.74
CA LEU A 74 15.37 -3.58 -6.45
C LEU A 74 16.62 -4.19 -5.80
N ALA A 75 16.86 -5.48 -6.00
CA ALA A 75 18.02 -6.18 -5.46
C ALA A 75 19.36 -5.75 -6.05
N LYS A 76 19.35 -5.10 -7.25
CA LYS A 76 20.56 -4.59 -7.90
C LYS A 76 20.93 -3.17 -7.47
N LEU A 77 20.09 -2.51 -6.71
CA LEU A 77 20.29 -1.14 -6.27
C LEU A 77 20.97 -1.10 -4.90
N SER A 78 21.84 -0.12 -4.69
CA SER A 78 22.33 0.22 -3.36
C SER A 78 21.17 0.70 -2.47
N ASP A 79 21.32 0.66 -1.15
CA ASP A 79 20.29 1.10 -0.21
C ASP A 79 19.86 2.55 -0.46
N ALA A 80 20.80 3.43 -0.77
CA ALA A 80 20.53 4.83 -1.12
C ALA A 80 19.71 4.94 -2.41
N ALA A 81 20.13 4.27 -3.49
CA ALA A 81 19.44 4.28 -4.76
C ALA A 81 18.03 3.66 -4.66
N ARG A 82 17.89 2.56 -3.90
CA ARG A 82 16.61 1.92 -3.61
C ARG A 82 15.70 2.85 -2.81
N GLY A 83 16.23 3.56 -1.79
CA GLY A 83 15.53 4.58 -1.03
C GLY A 83 15.03 5.73 -1.89
N ASP A 84 15.88 6.24 -2.80
CA ASP A 84 15.52 7.30 -3.74
C ASP A 84 14.45 6.86 -4.74
N LEU A 85 14.56 5.66 -5.31
CA LEU A 85 13.56 5.10 -6.23
C LEU A 85 12.22 4.90 -5.51
N ARG A 86 12.25 4.32 -4.31
CA ARG A 86 11.06 4.15 -3.46
C ARG A 86 10.38 5.48 -3.19
N ASN A 87 11.10 6.46 -2.70
CA ASN A 87 10.56 7.78 -2.40
C ASN A 87 9.96 8.47 -3.64
N LYS A 88 10.54 8.25 -4.83
CA LYS A 88 10.06 8.84 -6.09
C LYS A 88 8.85 8.14 -6.68
N SER A 89 8.74 6.83 -6.48
CA SER A 89 7.85 6.00 -7.30
C SER A 89 6.78 5.28 -6.51
N LEU A 90 6.92 5.20 -5.17
CA LEU A 90 5.96 4.53 -4.30
C LEU A 90 5.36 5.49 -3.27
N GLY A 91 4.05 5.36 -3.07
CA GLY A 91 3.34 5.89 -1.91
C GLY A 91 2.96 4.75 -0.96
N PHE A 92 2.94 5.00 0.34
CA PHE A 92 2.56 3.99 1.34
C PHE A 92 1.40 4.49 2.19
N VAL A 93 0.37 3.66 2.32
CA VAL A 93 -0.77 3.87 3.21
C VAL A 93 -0.86 2.65 4.13
N TYR A 94 -0.80 2.85 5.44
CA TYR A 94 -0.84 1.79 6.45
C TYR A 94 -2.09 1.88 7.30
N GLN A 95 -2.49 0.78 7.90
CA GLN A 95 -3.61 0.68 8.85
C GLN A 95 -3.42 1.63 10.04
N PHE A 96 -2.22 1.70 10.62
CA PHE A 96 -1.88 2.56 11.76
C PHE A 96 -1.36 3.95 11.37
N HIS A 97 -1.59 4.41 10.14
CA HIS A 97 -1.26 5.73 9.60
C HIS A 97 0.24 6.09 9.62
N HIS A 98 0.98 5.76 10.67
CA HIS A 98 2.39 6.08 10.91
C HIS A 98 2.70 7.58 10.70
N LEU A 99 1.84 8.45 11.24
CA LEU A 99 2.10 9.88 11.29
C LEU A 99 3.08 10.17 12.43
N LEU A 100 3.98 11.12 12.19
CA LEU A 100 4.88 11.63 13.22
C LEU A 100 4.09 12.53 14.15
N ALA A 101 4.04 12.18 15.43
CA ALA A 101 3.19 12.83 16.43
C ALA A 101 3.55 14.32 16.67
N GLU A 102 4.83 14.65 16.46
CA GLU A 102 5.39 15.99 16.68
C GLU A 102 5.20 16.91 15.47
N LEU A 103 4.72 16.38 14.34
CA LEU A 103 4.51 17.15 13.12
C LEU A 103 3.03 17.39 12.87
N THR A 104 2.69 18.58 12.41
CA THR A 104 1.33 18.92 11.97
C THR A 104 0.93 18.11 10.73
N ALA A 105 -0.35 18.14 10.36
CA ALA A 105 -0.85 17.45 9.15
C ALA A 105 -0.07 17.89 7.90
N VAL A 106 0.12 19.20 7.69
CA VAL A 106 0.86 19.70 6.53
C VAL A 106 2.33 19.29 6.56
N GLN A 107 2.96 19.26 7.74
CA GLN A 107 4.34 18.84 7.89
C GLN A 107 4.53 17.34 7.64
N ASN A 108 3.59 16.49 8.13
CA ASN A 108 3.59 15.06 7.86
C ASN A 108 3.51 14.77 6.36
N VAL A 109 2.66 15.48 5.63
CA VAL A 109 2.55 15.33 4.17
C VAL A 109 3.78 15.87 3.46
N ALA A 110 4.27 17.05 3.83
CA ALA A 110 5.43 17.69 3.21
C ALA A 110 6.72 16.88 3.39
N LEU A 111 6.83 16.05 4.44
CA LEU A 111 8.04 15.33 4.82
C LEU A 111 8.59 14.47 3.66
N ALA A 112 7.73 13.78 2.91
CA ALA A 112 8.14 12.94 1.78
C ALA A 112 8.87 13.74 0.70
N LEU A 113 8.47 14.99 0.45
CA LEU A 113 9.15 15.91 -0.47
C LEU A 113 10.42 16.52 0.15
N ARG A 114 10.42 16.75 1.47
CA ARG A 114 11.60 17.25 2.19
C ARG A 114 12.76 16.26 2.18
N ILE A 115 12.46 14.96 2.26
CA ILE A 115 13.45 13.88 2.09
C ILE A 115 14.14 13.99 0.72
N ARG A 116 13.42 14.40 -0.33
CA ARG A 116 13.97 14.69 -1.67
C ARG A 116 14.73 16.02 -1.75
N ARG A 117 14.94 16.73 -0.65
CA ARG A 117 15.55 18.06 -0.59
C ARG A 117 14.75 19.14 -1.36
N THR A 118 13.45 18.94 -1.57
CA THR A 118 12.55 19.99 -2.08
C THR A 118 12.55 21.17 -1.12
N LYS A 119 12.59 22.41 -1.65
CA LYS A 119 12.55 23.62 -0.82
C LYS A 119 11.31 23.61 0.09
N PRO A 120 11.45 23.97 1.38
CA PRO A 120 10.36 23.87 2.36
C PRO A 120 9.04 24.50 1.90
N ALA A 121 9.09 25.73 1.40
CA ALA A 121 7.90 26.45 0.95
C ALA A 121 7.17 25.71 -0.21
N ILE A 122 7.92 25.07 -1.14
CA ILE A 122 7.33 24.30 -2.24
C ILE A 122 6.70 23.01 -1.70
N ALA A 123 7.39 22.32 -0.79
CA ALA A 123 6.89 21.08 -0.19
C ALA A 123 5.59 21.34 0.60
N GLU A 124 5.55 22.41 1.40
CA GLU A 124 4.37 22.79 2.16
C GLU A 124 3.20 23.23 1.27
N ALA A 125 3.47 23.99 0.20
CA ALA A 125 2.43 24.39 -0.75
C ALA A 125 1.77 23.16 -1.42
N LYS A 126 2.57 22.19 -1.90
CA LYS A 126 2.05 20.93 -2.46
C LYS A 126 1.28 20.11 -1.42
N ALA A 127 1.79 20.03 -0.19
CA ALA A 127 1.13 19.34 0.90
C ALA A 127 -0.23 19.96 1.25
N LYS A 128 -0.30 21.29 1.30
CA LYS A 128 -1.53 22.04 1.53
C LYS A 128 -2.59 21.74 0.44
N THR A 129 -2.21 21.84 -0.82
CA THR A 129 -3.12 21.53 -1.95
C THR A 129 -3.68 20.11 -1.86
N LEU A 130 -2.87 19.11 -1.48
CA LEU A 130 -3.36 17.74 -1.32
C LEU A 130 -4.26 17.58 -0.10
N LEU A 131 -3.94 18.21 1.02
CA LEU A 131 -4.81 18.18 2.20
C LEU A 131 -6.16 18.85 1.94
N GLU A 132 -6.18 19.94 1.18
CA GLU A 132 -7.42 20.57 0.70
C GLU A 132 -8.22 19.61 -0.18
N ALA A 133 -7.56 18.91 -1.12
CA ALA A 133 -8.19 17.93 -2.00
C ALA A 133 -8.81 16.73 -1.26
N VAL A 134 -8.24 16.34 -0.10
CA VAL A 134 -8.83 15.28 0.76
C VAL A 134 -9.73 15.85 1.87
N GLY A 135 -10.18 17.11 1.75
CA GLY A 135 -11.14 17.75 2.65
C GLY A 135 -10.57 18.16 4.01
N LEU A 136 -9.24 18.34 4.11
CA LEU A 136 -8.55 18.70 5.37
C LEU A 136 -7.94 20.09 5.35
N GLY A 137 -8.41 21.00 4.49
CA GLY A 137 -7.92 22.38 4.43
C GLY A 137 -8.05 23.15 5.76
N HIS A 138 -9.02 22.80 6.59
CA HIS A 138 -9.25 23.38 7.92
C HIS A 138 -8.40 22.72 9.03
N ARG A 139 -7.63 21.67 8.73
CA ARG A 139 -6.83 20.87 9.68
C ARG A 139 -5.32 20.95 9.46
N LEU A 140 -4.84 21.82 8.60
CA LEU A 140 -3.43 21.89 8.17
C LEU A 140 -2.43 21.91 9.32
N GLN A 141 -2.72 22.68 10.37
CA GLN A 141 -1.84 22.91 11.52
C GLN A 141 -2.13 22.00 12.71
N HIS A 142 -3.09 21.08 12.61
CA HIS A 142 -3.41 20.14 13.70
C HIS A 142 -2.36 19.05 13.79
N LEU A 143 -2.05 18.64 15.02
CA LEU A 143 -1.23 17.48 15.33
C LEU A 143 -2.06 16.17 15.14
N PRO A 144 -1.43 15.03 14.93
CA PRO A 144 -2.15 13.74 14.81
C PRO A 144 -3.06 13.41 15.99
N SER A 145 -2.72 13.85 17.21
CA SER A 145 -3.54 13.67 18.42
C SER A 145 -4.84 14.47 18.41
N GLU A 146 -4.93 15.52 17.58
CA GLU A 146 -6.09 16.39 17.45
C GLU A 146 -7.01 15.99 16.30
N LEU A 147 -6.65 14.93 15.55
CA LEU A 147 -7.36 14.42 14.39
C LEU A 147 -8.13 13.14 14.73
N SER A 148 -9.32 13.00 14.16
CA SER A 148 -10.06 11.71 14.17
C SER A 148 -9.31 10.61 13.41
N GLY A 149 -9.71 9.34 13.58
CA GLY A 149 -9.13 8.22 12.84
C GLY A 149 -9.20 8.40 11.33
N GLY A 150 -10.35 8.79 10.80
CA GLY A 150 -10.55 9.06 9.39
C GLY A 150 -9.75 10.28 8.88
N GLU A 151 -9.60 11.33 9.69
CA GLU A 151 -8.75 12.48 9.34
C GLU A 151 -7.28 12.07 9.27
N ARG A 152 -6.78 11.30 10.26
CA ARG A 152 -5.42 10.74 10.22
C ARG A 152 -5.18 9.90 8.97
N GLN A 153 -6.15 9.08 8.57
CA GLN A 153 -6.03 8.25 7.37
C GLN A 153 -5.99 9.12 6.10
N ARG A 154 -6.79 10.18 6.02
CA ARG A 154 -6.73 11.12 4.90
C ARG A 154 -5.38 11.87 4.84
N VAL A 155 -4.79 12.22 5.97
CA VAL A 155 -3.40 12.76 6.01
C VAL A 155 -2.40 11.73 5.48
N ALA A 156 -2.52 10.44 5.86
CA ALA A 156 -1.64 9.38 5.37
C ALA A 156 -1.78 9.16 3.85
N ILE A 157 -3.00 9.24 3.31
CA ILE A 157 -3.26 9.19 1.86
C ILE A 157 -2.61 10.39 1.15
N ALA A 158 -2.81 11.61 1.67
CA ALA A 158 -2.17 12.81 1.11
C ALA A 158 -0.64 12.68 1.12
N ARG A 159 -0.05 12.16 2.21
CA ARG A 159 1.39 11.90 2.32
C ARG A 159 1.87 10.89 1.27
N ALA A 160 1.10 9.84 1.03
CA ALA A 160 1.44 8.83 0.03
C ALA A 160 1.44 9.41 -1.40
N LEU A 161 0.56 10.37 -1.69
CA LEU A 161 0.34 10.93 -3.02
C LEU A 161 1.16 12.20 -3.32
N VAL A 162 1.70 12.88 -2.30
CA VAL A 162 2.40 14.18 -2.49
C VAL A 162 3.63 14.09 -3.38
N THR A 163 4.20 12.90 -3.49
CA THR A 163 5.36 12.62 -4.35
C THR A 163 4.96 12.29 -5.78
N GLU A 164 3.67 12.26 -6.11
CA GLU A 164 3.15 11.85 -7.43
C GLU A 164 3.69 10.44 -7.81
N PRO A 165 3.44 9.42 -6.95
CA PRO A 165 4.01 8.10 -7.15
C PRO A 165 3.40 7.37 -8.34
N ALA A 166 4.17 6.45 -8.95
CA ALA A 166 3.67 5.56 -9.98
C ALA A 166 2.74 4.46 -9.40
N CYS A 167 2.95 4.07 -8.14
CA CYS A 167 2.13 3.07 -7.46
C CYS A 167 1.95 3.41 -5.98
N VAL A 168 0.74 3.22 -5.47
CA VAL A 168 0.44 3.28 -4.04
C VAL A 168 0.29 1.87 -3.50
N LEU A 169 1.02 1.57 -2.43
CA LEU A 169 0.96 0.33 -1.67
C LEU A 169 0.13 0.59 -0.40
N ALA A 170 -1.01 -0.08 -0.28
CA ALA A 170 -1.94 0.14 0.82
C ALA A 170 -2.11 -1.15 1.65
N ASP A 171 -1.76 -1.09 2.94
CA ASP A 171 -1.92 -2.19 3.90
C ASP A 171 -3.10 -1.92 4.81
N GLU A 172 -4.21 -2.64 4.62
CA GLU A 172 -5.45 -2.52 5.40
C GLU A 172 -5.86 -1.05 5.64
N PRO A 173 -5.99 -0.20 4.58
CA PRO A 173 -6.09 1.25 4.72
C PRO A 173 -7.34 1.73 5.47
N THR A 174 -8.30 0.86 5.74
CA THR A 174 -9.56 1.17 6.43
C THR A 174 -9.76 0.35 7.70
N GLY A 175 -8.81 -0.53 8.05
CA GLY A 175 -8.95 -1.53 9.10
C GLY A 175 -9.16 -0.98 10.53
N ASN A 176 -8.90 0.32 10.76
CA ASN A 176 -9.10 1.00 12.04
C ASN A 176 -10.29 1.99 12.02
N LEU A 177 -11.11 1.94 10.97
CA LEU A 177 -12.25 2.83 10.80
C LEU A 177 -13.57 2.04 10.92
N ASP A 178 -14.63 2.71 11.33
CA ASP A 178 -15.97 2.16 11.13
C ASP A 178 -16.30 2.04 9.63
N GLN A 179 -17.29 1.25 9.29
CA GLN A 179 -17.58 0.89 7.91
C GLN A 179 -17.87 2.11 7.02
N GLU A 180 -18.68 3.08 7.50
CA GLU A 180 -19.05 4.25 6.71
C GLU A 180 -17.84 5.15 6.40
N ASN A 181 -17.01 5.42 7.42
CA ASN A 181 -15.78 6.19 7.23
C ASN A 181 -14.76 5.40 6.41
N GLY A 182 -14.68 4.08 6.56
CA GLY A 182 -13.84 3.19 5.77
C GLY A 182 -14.17 3.26 4.29
N ASP A 183 -15.44 3.15 3.93
CA ASP A 183 -15.91 3.23 2.54
C ASP A 183 -15.57 4.58 1.90
N ARG A 184 -15.82 5.69 2.62
CA ARG A 184 -15.49 7.04 2.13
C ARG A 184 -13.99 7.24 1.91
N VAL A 185 -13.16 6.76 2.83
CA VAL A 185 -11.70 6.86 2.75
C VAL A 185 -11.17 6.00 1.60
N PHE A 186 -11.72 4.80 1.41
CA PHE A 186 -11.32 3.94 0.31
C PHE A 186 -11.70 4.52 -1.05
N GLU A 187 -12.92 5.06 -1.18
CA GLU A 187 -13.36 5.74 -2.40
C GLU A 187 -12.45 6.90 -2.76
N MET A 188 -12.13 7.74 -1.77
CA MET A 188 -11.17 8.83 -1.94
C MET A 188 -9.79 8.34 -2.40
N LEU A 189 -9.27 7.24 -1.82
CA LEU A 189 -8.00 6.64 -2.23
C LEU A 189 -8.04 6.19 -3.70
N CYS A 190 -9.11 5.50 -4.10
CA CYS A 190 -9.30 5.05 -5.49
C CYS A 190 -9.40 6.23 -6.46
N GLU A 191 -10.18 7.25 -6.14
CA GLU A 191 -10.32 8.45 -6.96
C GLU A 191 -9.00 9.22 -7.07
N ALA A 192 -8.32 9.42 -5.94
CA ALA A 192 -7.05 10.14 -5.88
C ALA A 192 -5.92 9.43 -6.64
N THR A 193 -5.89 8.10 -6.68
CA THR A 193 -4.94 7.33 -7.50
C THR A 193 -5.30 7.37 -8.98
N ARG A 194 -6.57 7.14 -9.34
CA ARG A 194 -7.04 7.19 -10.74
C ARG A 194 -6.82 8.55 -11.39
N SER A 195 -7.15 9.64 -10.70
CA SER A 195 -6.99 11.01 -11.24
C SER A 195 -5.53 11.38 -11.52
N ARG A 196 -4.58 10.65 -10.95
CA ARG A 196 -3.13 10.83 -11.13
C ARG A 196 -2.48 9.76 -12.00
N ASN A 197 -3.29 8.85 -12.56
CA ASN A 197 -2.81 7.66 -13.29
C ASN A 197 -1.81 6.82 -12.47
N ALA A 198 -1.92 6.83 -11.14
CA ALA A 198 -1.14 5.99 -10.25
C ALA A 198 -1.82 4.62 -10.09
N SER A 199 -1.02 3.57 -10.06
CA SER A 199 -1.52 2.22 -9.76
C SER A 199 -1.79 2.08 -8.26
N LEU A 200 -2.70 1.18 -7.89
CA LEU A 200 -3.00 0.85 -6.49
C LEU A 200 -2.78 -0.63 -6.25
N LEU A 201 -1.93 -0.98 -5.31
CA LEU A 201 -1.86 -2.33 -4.75
C LEU A 201 -2.44 -2.31 -3.33
N LEU A 202 -3.58 -2.92 -3.16
CA LEU A 202 -4.29 -3.04 -1.89
C LEU A 202 -4.05 -4.42 -1.29
N VAL A 203 -3.60 -4.52 -0.06
CA VAL A 203 -3.70 -5.77 0.71
C VAL A 203 -4.76 -5.58 1.80
N THR A 204 -5.69 -6.52 1.86
CA THR A 204 -6.82 -6.45 2.80
C THR A 204 -7.41 -7.84 3.07
N HIS A 205 -8.16 -7.97 4.16
CA HIS A 205 -9.03 -9.11 4.41
C HIS A 205 -10.50 -8.80 4.02
N ASP A 206 -10.81 -7.53 3.72
CA ASP A 206 -12.15 -7.10 3.32
C ASP A 206 -12.40 -7.40 1.83
N ARG A 207 -13.30 -8.36 1.58
CA ARG A 207 -13.67 -8.79 0.24
C ARG A 207 -14.50 -7.74 -0.51
N ALA A 208 -15.30 -6.93 0.20
CA ALA A 208 -16.11 -5.90 -0.43
C ALA A 208 -15.24 -4.79 -1.00
N LEU A 209 -14.22 -4.35 -0.26
CA LEU A 209 -13.24 -3.39 -0.76
C LEU A 209 -12.41 -3.98 -1.91
N ALA A 210 -11.96 -5.22 -1.78
CA ALA A 210 -11.18 -5.89 -2.82
C ALA A 210 -11.93 -6.01 -4.15
N ALA A 211 -13.24 -6.29 -4.10
CA ALA A 211 -14.09 -6.39 -5.28
C ALA A 211 -14.25 -5.07 -6.06
N ARG A 212 -13.86 -3.94 -5.48
CA ARG A 212 -13.85 -2.61 -6.13
C ARG A 212 -12.56 -2.33 -6.92
N CYS A 213 -11.55 -3.20 -6.81
CA CYS A 213 -10.32 -3.16 -7.61
C CYS A 213 -10.51 -3.86 -8.96
N ASP A 214 -9.66 -3.51 -9.95
CA ASP A 214 -9.73 -4.09 -11.30
C ASP A 214 -9.40 -5.58 -11.31
N ARG A 215 -8.55 -6.04 -10.38
CA ARG A 215 -8.14 -7.43 -10.25
C ARG A 215 -7.95 -7.83 -8.79
N VAL A 216 -8.36 -9.06 -8.46
CA VAL A 216 -8.21 -9.63 -7.12
C VAL A 216 -7.33 -10.87 -7.18
N LEU A 217 -6.37 -10.98 -6.29
CA LEU A 217 -5.49 -12.13 -6.08
C LEU A 217 -5.70 -12.67 -4.67
N HIS A 218 -5.57 -13.98 -4.51
CA HIS A 218 -5.71 -14.64 -3.22
C HIS A 218 -4.36 -15.11 -2.69
N LEU A 219 -3.93 -14.62 -1.54
CA LEU A 219 -2.73 -15.10 -0.86
C LEU A 219 -3.12 -16.15 0.19
N THR A 220 -2.79 -17.39 -0.08
CA THR A 220 -3.09 -18.53 0.78
C THR A 220 -1.81 -19.32 1.06
N ARG A 221 -1.46 -19.47 2.35
CA ARG A 221 -0.25 -20.20 2.78
C ARG A 221 1.00 -19.73 2.04
N GLY A 222 1.17 -18.42 1.91
CA GLY A 222 2.34 -17.81 1.26
C GLY A 222 2.39 -17.89 -0.26
N ARG A 223 1.34 -18.39 -0.93
CA ARG A 223 1.25 -18.51 -2.40
C ARG A 223 0.10 -17.70 -2.95
N LEU A 224 0.30 -17.06 -4.11
CA LEU A 224 -0.78 -16.42 -4.84
C LEU A 224 -1.54 -17.42 -5.71
N GLN A 225 -2.85 -17.32 -5.63
CA GLN A 225 -3.76 -17.98 -6.54
C GLN A 225 -4.52 -16.90 -7.34
N PRO A 226 -4.65 -17.03 -8.66
CA PRO A 226 -5.54 -16.16 -9.43
C PRO A 226 -6.96 -16.33 -8.88
N SER A 227 -7.74 -15.24 -8.82
CA SER A 227 -9.16 -15.29 -8.54
C SER A 227 -9.81 -16.18 -9.59
N GLN A 228 -10.48 -17.24 -9.17
CA GLN A 228 -11.41 -17.94 -10.06
C GLN A 228 -12.51 -16.93 -10.38
N SER A 229 -12.70 -16.64 -11.66
CA SER A 229 -13.78 -15.79 -12.16
C SER A 229 -15.10 -16.26 -11.54
N SER A 230 -15.79 -15.35 -10.89
CA SER A 230 -17.15 -15.38 -10.32
C SER A 230 -17.97 -16.66 -10.63
N GLY A 231 -17.89 -17.63 -9.73
CA GLY A 231 -18.70 -18.83 -9.73
C GLY A 231 -18.33 -19.69 -8.53
N GLU A 232 -19.22 -19.71 -7.53
CA GLU A 232 -19.25 -20.63 -6.40
C GLU A 232 -18.12 -20.56 -5.37
N PHE A 233 -18.37 -19.81 -4.32
CA PHE A 233 -17.68 -19.99 -3.04
C PHE A 233 -18.25 -21.20 -2.34
N PRO A 234 -17.47 -22.24 -1.99
CA PRO A 234 -17.95 -23.26 -1.08
C PRO A 234 -18.16 -22.61 0.30
N ILE A 235 -19.41 -22.51 0.71
CA ILE A 235 -19.81 -22.26 2.09
C ILE A 235 -19.26 -23.45 2.87
N GLN A 236 -18.26 -23.26 3.71
CA GLN A 236 -17.89 -24.25 4.71
C GLN A 236 -18.95 -24.21 5.84
N ASP A 237 -20.02 -24.97 5.64
CA ASP A 237 -20.88 -25.42 6.72
C ASP A 237 -20.10 -26.39 7.62
N GLY A 238 -20.16 -26.17 8.92
CA GLY A 238 -19.85 -27.24 9.85
C GLY A 238 -18.95 -26.89 11.03
N PHE A 239 -19.40 -26.04 11.94
CA PHE A 239 -19.04 -26.22 13.33
C PHE A 239 -20.26 -26.84 14.03
N VAL A 240 -20.33 -28.18 14.03
CA VAL A 240 -21.24 -28.93 14.91
C VAL A 240 -20.53 -29.09 16.26
N ALA A 241 -21.07 -28.43 17.27
CA ALA A 241 -20.72 -28.65 18.66
C ALA A 241 -21.02 -30.11 19.09
N ARG A 242 -20.06 -30.73 19.74
CA ARG A 242 -20.27 -31.77 20.74
C ARG A 242 -19.36 -31.53 21.93
#